data_0987ce8e2a0a9b73eb9495d441ff288c
#
_entry.id   0987ce8e2a0a9b73eb9495d441ff288c
#
_cell.length_a   1.000
_cell.length_b   1.000
_cell.length_c   1.000
_cell.angle_alpha   90.00
_cell.angle_beta   90.00
_cell.angle_gamma   90.00
#
_symmetry.space_group_name_H-M   'P 1'
#
loop_
_entity.id
_entity.type
_entity.pdbx_description
1 polymer ?
#
loop_
_entity_poly.entity_id
_entity_poly.type
_entity_poly.pdbx_seq_one_letter_code
_entity_poly.pdbx_strand_id
1 'polypeptide(L)'
;MSDFFNNSDISQQQAEQVVSETLNNCDDGELFLENSKSESLVLDDGKIKNTSFDSSLGFGFRAVQDDKTAFCHSNIISKKSLNDASQNLVSNMNNGSNKVQKQTNPKRTNVKLYEDKDPIENKPFKEKVELLKKIDDYVRQKNPNIKQVTASFFGEHQSVEIIKSDNQVYKDQRPLVRFNVSVMMERNGKKETGSYGTGGRMDYENYLGSDNWKTICDEAIRQAEVNLDSKPAPAGEMKVVLGPGWPGIILHEAIGHGLEGDFNRKKTSAFHNLVGQKIAHENVTVVDDGTIASRRGSLTIDDEGTPTSRNVLIENGILKNFMQDRMNAKLMKVEPTGNGRRESFEYAPMPRMTNTFMINGNHTQDEMIKSVDKGIYAVSFGGGQVDITNGKFVFSCTEAYEINNGKIGAPLKGVTLIGNGPDILTKVSMVGNDMKLDPGIGTCGKAGQWVPVGVGQPSILVDQITVGGTSI
;
A
#
# COMPACT_ATOMS: atom_id res chain seq x y z
N MET A 1 -20.67 14.97 -6.05
CA MET A 1 -20.49 13.74 -6.84
C MET A 1 -20.20 14.16 -8.25
N SER A 2 -19.11 13.69 -8.84
CA SER A 2 -18.87 13.89 -10.28
C SER A 2 -19.93 13.10 -11.03
N ASP A 3 -20.74 13.78 -11.82
CA ASP A 3 -21.63 13.12 -12.76
C ASP A 3 -20.83 12.90 -14.05
N PHE A 4 -20.40 11.66 -14.29
CA PHE A 4 -19.58 11.27 -15.42
C PHE A 4 -20.27 11.52 -16.78
N PHE A 5 -21.58 11.69 -16.77
CA PHE A 5 -22.41 11.78 -17.97
C PHE A 5 -22.86 13.21 -18.27
N ASN A 6 -22.63 14.20 -17.38
CA ASN A 6 -23.15 15.59 -17.55
C ASN A 6 -22.68 16.30 -18.84
N ASN A 7 -21.48 15.97 -19.34
CA ASN A 7 -20.92 16.55 -20.55
C ASN A 7 -20.77 15.51 -21.68
N SER A 8 -21.51 14.39 -21.59
CA SER A 8 -21.47 13.28 -22.53
C SER A 8 -22.75 13.25 -23.39
N ASP A 9 -22.65 12.68 -24.59
CA ASP A 9 -23.78 12.36 -25.47
C ASP A 9 -24.48 11.04 -25.09
N ILE A 10 -24.12 10.43 -23.96
CA ILE A 10 -24.75 9.24 -23.41
C ILE A 10 -25.20 9.50 -21.96
N SER A 11 -26.36 9.02 -21.57
CA SER A 11 -26.86 9.06 -20.20
C SER A 11 -26.38 7.83 -19.39
N GLN A 12 -26.42 7.94 -18.06
CA GLN A 12 -26.11 6.79 -17.17
C GLN A 12 -26.98 5.57 -17.52
N GLN A 13 -28.29 5.74 -17.72
CA GLN A 13 -29.21 4.66 -18.07
C GLN A 13 -28.84 3.99 -19.40
N GLN A 14 -28.40 4.75 -20.40
CA GLN A 14 -27.92 4.17 -21.66
C GLN A 14 -26.61 3.40 -21.47
N ALA A 15 -25.72 3.90 -20.63
CA ALA A 15 -24.47 3.18 -20.28
C ALA A 15 -24.78 1.85 -19.56
N GLU A 16 -25.69 1.87 -18.57
CA GLU A 16 -26.17 0.66 -17.88
C GLU A 16 -26.73 -0.37 -18.87
N GLN A 17 -27.52 0.06 -19.86
CA GLN A 17 -28.04 -0.81 -20.92
C GLN A 17 -26.90 -1.44 -21.73
N VAL A 18 -25.93 -0.64 -22.22
CA VAL A 18 -24.78 -1.16 -22.96
C VAL A 18 -23.98 -2.16 -22.14
N VAL A 19 -23.75 -1.89 -20.84
CA VAL A 19 -23.06 -2.83 -19.94
C VAL A 19 -23.83 -4.12 -19.79
N SER A 20 -25.13 -4.05 -19.55
CA SER A 20 -25.99 -5.24 -19.38
C SER A 20 -26.00 -6.12 -20.65
N GLU A 21 -26.14 -5.50 -21.84
CA GLU A 21 -26.13 -6.20 -23.13
C GLU A 21 -24.76 -6.84 -23.41
N THR A 22 -23.67 -6.10 -23.20
CA THR A 22 -22.29 -6.56 -23.44
C THR A 22 -21.92 -7.75 -22.55
N LEU A 23 -22.28 -7.68 -21.28
CA LEU A 23 -21.91 -8.67 -20.27
C LEU A 23 -22.95 -9.79 -20.08
N ASN A 24 -23.99 -9.83 -20.90
CA ASN A 24 -25.08 -10.81 -20.75
C ASN A 24 -24.57 -12.27 -20.76
N ASN A 25 -23.61 -12.56 -21.63
CA ASN A 25 -23.01 -13.89 -21.78
C ASN A 25 -21.67 -14.02 -21.05
N CYS A 26 -21.33 -13.12 -20.15
CA CYS A 26 -20.11 -13.13 -19.36
C CYS A 26 -20.40 -13.57 -17.93
N ASP A 27 -19.44 -14.19 -17.29
CA ASP A 27 -19.53 -14.59 -15.88
C ASP A 27 -19.47 -13.39 -14.95
N ASP A 28 -18.64 -12.40 -15.29
CA ASP A 28 -18.43 -11.15 -14.57
C ASP A 28 -17.93 -10.06 -15.52
N GLY A 29 -17.84 -8.85 -15.02
CA GLY A 29 -17.32 -7.68 -15.71
C GLY A 29 -17.89 -6.40 -15.11
N GLU A 30 -17.35 -5.29 -15.54
CA GLU A 30 -17.83 -3.95 -15.15
C GLU A 30 -17.37 -2.88 -16.12
N LEU A 31 -18.17 -1.81 -16.16
CA LEU A 31 -17.71 -0.51 -16.62
C LEU A 31 -17.25 0.28 -15.41
N PHE A 32 -15.95 0.55 -15.33
CA PHE A 32 -15.30 1.36 -14.30
C PHE A 32 -15.07 2.76 -14.85
N LEU A 33 -15.74 3.73 -14.28
CA LEU A 33 -15.61 5.16 -14.61
C LEU A 33 -14.76 5.83 -13.53
N GLU A 34 -13.83 6.66 -13.93
CA GLU A 34 -12.92 7.37 -13.03
C GLU A 34 -12.74 8.82 -13.43
N ASN A 35 -12.76 9.70 -12.43
CA ASN A 35 -12.28 11.08 -12.51
C ASN A 35 -11.29 11.30 -11.36
N SER A 36 -10.02 11.47 -11.67
CA SER A 36 -8.96 11.72 -10.72
C SER A 36 -8.34 13.08 -10.93
N LYS A 37 -8.07 13.77 -9.83
CA LYS A 37 -7.28 15.00 -9.79
C LYS A 37 -6.14 14.79 -8.81
N SER A 38 -4.93 15.22 -9.13
CA SER A 38 -3.81 15.20 -8.22
C SER A 38 -3.03 16.50 -8.24
N GLU A 39 -2.42 16.85 -7.11
CA GLU A 39 -1.49 17.96 -7.00
C GLU A 39 -0.22 17.52 -6.25
N SER A 40 0.90 18.13 -6.61
CA SER A 40 2.15 17.99 -5.88
C SER A 40 2.80 19.35 -5.70
N LEU A 41 3.26 19.63 -4.48
CA LEU A 41 4.02 20.83 -4.14
C LEU A 41 5.31 20.39 -3.46
N VAL A 42 6.45 20.86 -3.96
CA VAL A 42 7.77 20.57 -3.41
C VAL A 42 8.50 21.88 -3.11
N LEU A 43 8.84 22.10 -1.86
CA LEU A 43 9.78 23.10 -1.43
C LEU A 43 11.14 22.42 -1.24
N ASP A 44 12.18 23.03 -1.79
CA ASP A 44 13.57 22.61 -1.62
C ASP A 44 14.42 23.83 -1.33
N ASP A 45 15.06 23.80 -0.19
CA ASP A 45 15.97 24.84 0.28
C ASP A 45 15.38 26.26 0.25
N GLY A 46 14.20 26.41 0.87
CA GLY A 46 13.48 27.69 1.01
C GLY A 46 12.73 28.16 -0.23
N LYS A 47 12.78 27.42 -1.35
CA LYS A 47 12.13 27.77 -2.61
C LYS A 47 11.16 26.71 -3.06
N ILE A 48 10.02 27.13 -3.60
CA ILE A 48 9.15 26.20 -4.31
C ILE A 48 9.85 25.77 -5.59
N LYS A 49 10.22 24.50 -5.68
CA LYS A 49 10.99 23.91 -6.77
C LYS A 49 10.13 23.30 -7.84
N ASN A 50 9.07 22.63 -7.41
CA ASN A 50 8.14 21.96 -8.32
C ASN A 50 6.71 22.10 -7.82
N THR A 51 5.80 22.28 -8.77
CA THR A 51 4.37 22.17 -8.57
C THR A 51 3.78 21.48 -9.78
N SER A 52 2.93 20.48 -9.56
CA SER A 52 2.14 19.86 -10.62
C SER A 52 0.68 19.81 -10.22
N PHE A 53 -0.17 19.85 -11.23
CA PHE A 53 -1.57 19.55 -11.12
C PHE A 53 -1.95 18.73 -12.35
N ASP A 54 -2.49 17.55 -12.10
CA ASP A 54 -2.90 16.61 -13.13
C ASP A 54 -4.38 16.27 -12.96
N SER A 55 -5.07 16.00 -14.06
CA SER A 55 -6.44 15.53 -14.03
C SER A 55 -6.66 14.50 -15.12
N SER A 56 -7.37 13.44 -14.77
CA SER A 56 -7.65 12.30 -15.64
C SER A 56 -9.12 11.93 -15.54
N LEU A 57 -9.77 11.69 -16.69
CA LEU A 57 -11.15 11.27 -16.81
C LEU A 57 -11.24 10.17 -17.86
N GLY A 58 -11.95 9.09 -17.56
CA GLY A 58 -12.15 8.03 -18.53
C GLY A 58 -12.91 6.84 -17.98
N PHE A 59 -12.90 5.77 -18.76
CA PHE A 59 -13.47 4.50 -18.37
C PHE A 59 -12.59 3.31 -18.76
N GLY A 60 -12.65 2.25 -17.96
CA GLY A 60 -12.21 0.91 -18.31
C GLY A 60 -13.40 -0.03 -18.37
N PHE A 61 -13.56 -0.77 -19.46
CA PHE A 61 -14.63 -1.74 -19.64
C PHE A 61 -14.03 -3.15 -19.71
N ARG A 62 -14.45 -4.01 -18.78
CA ARG A 62 -13.93 -5.38 -18.65
C ARG A 62 -15.06 -6.40 -18.80
N ALA A 63 -14.75 -7.51 -19.47
CA ALA A 63 -15.56 -8.71 -19.55
C ALA A 63 -14.76 -9.92 -19.13
N VAL A 64 -15.36 -10.83 -18.35
CA VAL A 64 -14.73 -12.06 -17.85
C VAL A 64 -15.58 -13.27 -18.20
N GLN A 65 -14.96 -14.29 -18.77
CA GLN A 65 -15.57 -15.58 -19.03
C GLN A 65 -14.54 -16.70 -18.73
N ASP A 66 -14.85 -17.55 -17.78
CA ASP A 66 -13.91 -18.55 -17.24
C ASP A 66 -12.60 -17.86 -16.77
N ASP A 67 -11.46 -18.23 -17.34
CA ASP A 67 -10.14 -17.65 -17.07
C ASP A 67 -9.71 -16.57 -18.06
N LYS A 68 -10.60 -16.19 -18.99
CA LYS A 68 -10.35 -15.17 -19.99
C LYS A 68 -10.87 -13.83 -19.55
N THR A 69 -10.08 -12.80 -19.79
CA THR A 69 -10.45 -11.40 -19.58
C THR A 69 -10.23 -10.62 -20.86
N ALA A 70 -11.26 -9.92 -21.32
CA ALA A 70 -11.15 -8.86 -22.32
C ALA A 70 -11.27 -7.50 -21.63
N PHE A 71 -10.49 -6.53 -22.09
CA PHE A 71 -10.43 -5.21 -21.49
C PHE A 71 -10.21 -4.14 -22.56
N CYS A 72 -10.96 -3.05 -22.47
CA CYS A 72 -10.81 -1.86 -23.27
C CYS A 72 -10.91 -0.63 -22.36
N HIS A 73 -10.24 0.45 -22.71
CA HIS A 73 -10.34 1.72 -22.00
C HIS A 73 -10.39 2.90 -22.94
N SER A 74 -10.88 4.05 -22.46
CA SER A 74 -10.90 5.31 -23.20
C SER A 74 -10.92 6.49 -22.22
N ASN A 75 -10.24 7.57 -22.60
CA ASN A 75 -10.32 8.86 -21.91
C ASN A 75 -11.50 9.74 -22.41
N ILE A 76 -12.34 9.20 -23.30
CA ILE A 76 -13.54 9.87 -23.81
C ILE A 76 -14.76 9.06 -23.40
N ILE A 77 -15.63 9.65 -22.57
CA ILE A 77 -16.91 9.07 -22.19
C ILE A 77 -17.95 9.56 -23.20
N SER A 78 -18.26 8.73 -24.20
CA SER A 78 -19.26 9.03 -25.25
C SER A 78 -19.99 7.76 -25.68
N LYS A 79 -21.14 7.93 -26.30
CA LYS A 79 -21.91 6.81 -26.87
C LYS A 79 -21.08 6.01 -27.87
N LYS A 80 -20.27 6.71 -28.69
CA LYS A 80 -19.43 6.06 -29.69
C LYS A 80 -18.35 5.24 -29.02
N SER A 81 -17.56 5.83 -28.11
CA SER A 81 -16.42 5.11 -27.46
C SER A 81 -16.88 3.92 -26.62
N LEU A 82 -18.05 4.02 -25.95
CA LEU A 82 -18.61 2.93 -25.18
C LEU A 82 -19.10 1.77 -26.08
N ASN A 83 -19.74 2.09 -27.22
CA ASN A 83 -20.17 1.08 -28.19
C ASN A 83 -18.97 0.41 -28.88
N ASP A 84 -17.94 1.16 -29.24
CA ASP A 84 -16.69 0.62 -29.82
C ASP A 84 -16.01 -0.35 -28.83
N ALA A 85 -15.93 0.03 -27.56
CA ALA A 85 -15.42 -0.84 -26.49
C ALA A 85 -16.27 -2.10 -26.32
N SER A 86 -17.60 -1.98 -26.27
CA SER A 86 -18.54 -3.11 -26.21
C SER A 86 -18.33 -4.11 -27.36
N GLN A 87 -18.26 -3.62 -28.60
CA GLN A 87 -18.02 -4.47 -29.77
C GLN A 87 -16.68 -5.21 -29.68
N ASN A 88 -15.61 -4.52 -29.25
CA ASN A 88 -14.31 -5.13 -29.05
C ASN A 88 -14.34 -6.20 -27.97
N LEU A 89 -15.01 -5.98 -26.84
CA LEU A 89 -15.16 -6.98 -25.78
C LEU A 89 -15.92 -8.21 -26.29
N VAL A 90 -17.07 -8.01 -26.92
CA VAL A 90 -17.89 -9.12 -27.46
C VAL A 90 -17.11 -9.94 -28.49
N SER A 91 -16.36 -9.29 -29.40
CA SER A 91 -15.58 -10.00 -30.41
C SER A 91 -14.47 -10.87 -29.83
N ASN A 92 -13.86 -10.44 -28.71
CA ASN A 92 -12.79 -11.16 -28.03
C ASN A 92 -13.29 -12.24 -27.07
N MET A 93 -14.56 -12.17 -26.64
CA MET A 93 -15.18 -13.16 -25.73
C MET A 93 -15.95 -14.26 -26.43
N ASN A 94 -16.13 -14.18 -27.75
CA ASN A 94 -16.91 -15.13 -28.51
C ASN A 94 -16.34 -16.54 -28.55
N ASN A 95 -17.23 -17.52 -28.27
CA ASN A 95 -17.15 -18.96 -28.49
C ASN A 95 -16.91 -19.87 -27.28
N GLY A 96 -17.30 -19.47 -26.07
CA GLY A 96 -17.43 -20.40 -24.96
C GLY A 96 -18.85 -20.99 -24.91
N SER A 97 -18.99 -22.30 -25.09
CA SER A 97 -20.27 -23.04 -24.92
C SER A 97 -20.59 -23.31 -23.44
N ASN A 98 -19.87 -22.71 -22.51
CA ASN A 98 -20.03 -22.98 -21.08
C ASN A 98 -21.24 -22.22 -20.51
N LYS A 99 -21.94 -22.82 -19.56
CA LYS A 99 -23.02 -22.16 -18.83
C LYS A 99 -22.45 -20.95 -18.10
N VAL A 100 -22.99 -19.77 -18.39
CA VAL A 100 -22.66 -18.53 -17.68
C VAL A 100 -22.97 -18.70 -16.19
N GLN A 101 -21.97 -18.45 -15.37
CA GLN A 101 -22.06 -18.54 -13.91
C GLN A 101 -21.79 -17.18 -13.30
N LYS A 102 -22.86 -16.37 -13.18
CA LYS A 102 -22.76 -15.00 -12.63
C LYS A 102 -22.17 -15.02 -11.24
N GLN A 103 -21.14 -14.19 -11.04
CA GLN A 103 -20.53 -13.97 -9.73
C GLN A 103 -21.35 -12.94 -8.95
N THR A 104 -21.80 -13.29 -7.76
CA THR A 104 -22.52 -12.38 -6.86
C THR A 104 -21.56 -11.71 -5.88
N ASN A 105 -21.92 -10.51 -5.42
CA ASN A 105 -21.18 -9.86 -4.35
C ASN A 105 -21.44 -10.56 -3.01
N PRO A 106 -20.43 -10.61 -2.12
CA PRO A 106 -20.62 -11.05 -0.75
C PRO A 106 -21.73 -10.26 -0.06
N LYS A 107 -22.49 -10.90 0.81
CA LYS A 107 -23.54 -10.25 1.63
C LYS A 107 -22.91 -9.45 2.79
N ARG A 108 -22.05 -8.51 2.47
CA ARG A 108 -21.47 -7.55 3.42
C ARG A 108 -21.47 -6.17 2.81
N THR A 109 -21.56 -5.15 3.67
CA THR A 109 -21.42 -3.74 3.29
C THR A 109 -20.45 -3.09 4.25
N ASN A 110 -19.63 -2.18 3.76
CA ASN A 110 -18.81 -1.35 4.61
C ASN A 110 -19.54 -0.06 4.97
N VAL A 111 -19.28 0.40 6.19
CA VAL A 111 -19.55 1.79 6.54
C VAL A 111 -18.57 2.69 5.78
N LYS A 112 -18.91 3.97 5.65
CA LYS A 112 -18.01 4.95 5.06
C LYS A 112 -16.72 5.04 5.86
N LEU A 113 -15.57 4.78 5.19
CA LEU A 113 -14.26 4.68 5.84
C LEU A 113 -13.49 6.00 5.88
N TYR A 114 -13.88 6.97 5.05
CA TYR A 114 -13.26 8.29 4.92
C TYR A 114 -14.30 9.32 4.47
N GLU A 115 -14.01 10.61 4.66
CA GLU A 115 -14.87 11.70 4.23
C GLU A 115 -14.69 11.97 2.72
N ASP A 116 -15.77 12.44 2.05
CA ASP A 116 -15.78 12.80 0.62
C ASP A 116 -15.24 14.23 0.39
N LYS A 117 -14.20 14.62 1.12
CA LYS A 117 -13.60 15.94 0.98
C LYS A 117 -12.51 15.90 -0.07
N ASP A 118 -12.61 16.81 -1.03
CA ASP A 118 -11.54 17.04 -1.99
C ASP A 118 -10.38 17.79 -1.31
N PRO A 119 -9.23 17.15 -1.07
CA PRO A 119 -8.12 17.80 -0.40
C PRO A 119 -7.51 18.95 -1.21
N ILE A 120 -7.69 18.94 -2.54
CA ILE A 120 -7.09 19.90 -3.45
C ILE A 120 -7.91 21.21 -3.42
N GLU A 121 -9.24 21.09 -3.58
CA GLU A 121 -10.15 22.24 -3.67
C GLU A 121 -10.44 22.87 -2.30
N ASN A 122 -10.44 22.06 -1.22
CA ASN A 122 -10.78 22.54 0.12
C ASN A 122 -9.76 23.49 0.74
N LYS A 123 -8.52 23.55 0.23
CA LYS A 123 -7.46 24.41 0.77
C LYS A 123 -6.79 25.22 -0.32
N PRO A 124 -6.73 26.56 -0.15
CA PRO A 124 -6.04 27.44 -1.10
C PRO A 124 -4.57 27.04 -1.26
N PHE A 125 -4.08 27.07 -2.48
CA PHE A 125 -2.67 26.83 -2.81
C PHE A 125 -1.70 27.67 -1.98
N LYS A 126 -2.06 28.94 -1.72
CA LYS A 126 -1.27 29.87 -0.92
C LYS A 126 -1.02 29.37 0.51
N GLU A 127 -2.03 28.78 1.16
CA GLU A 127 -1.90 28.25 2.53
C GLU A 127 -0.94 27.06 2.58
N LYS A 128 -0.98 26.19 1.56
CA LYS A 128 -0.06 25.05 1.42
C LYS A 128 1.39 25.53 1.27
N VAL A 129 1.60 26.55 0.42
CA VAL A 129 2.94 27.16 0.24
C VAL A 129 3.43 27.84 1.52
N GLU A 130 2.57 28.57 2.23
CA GLU A 130 2.92 29.21 3.50
C GLU A 130 3.33 28.19 4.57
N LEU A 131 2.63 27.05 4.63
CA LEU A 131 3.03 25.99 5.56
C LEU A 131 4.38 25.37 5.18
N LEU A 132 4.65 25.11 3.91
CA LEU A 132 5.97 24.60 3.48
C LEU A 132 7.11 25.56 3.87
N LYS A 133 6.90 26.88 3.76
CA LYS A 133 7.87 27.86 4.20
C LYS A 133 8.06 27.88 5.72
N LYS A 134 6.96 27.79 6.49
CA LYS A 134 7.02 27.67 7.96
C LYS A 134 7.78 26.42 8.40
N ILE A 135 7.66 25.32 7.64
CA ILE A 135 8.39 24.07 7.88
C ILE A 135 9.88 24.28 7.67
N ASP A 136 10.30 24.89 6.56
CA ASP A 136 11.72 25.18 6.29
C ASP A 136 12.33 26.06 7.39
N ASP A 137 11.66 27.15 7.77
CA ASP A 137 12.08 28.03 8.84
C ASP A 137 12.19 27.30 10.19
N TYR A 138 11.18 26.51 10.55
CA TYR A 138 11.15 25.74 11.79
C TYR A 138 12.30 24.74 11.87
N VAL A 139 12.49 23.96 10.81
CA VAL A 139 13.54 22.93 10.75
C VAL A 139 14.92 23.58 10.89
N ARG A 140 15.21 24.66 10.14
CA ARG A 140 16.51 25.35 10.21
C ARG A 140 16.82 25.94 11.57
N GLN A 141 15.81 26.39 12.32
CA GLN A 141 15.98 26.93 13.67
C GLN A 141 16.36 25.86 14.71
N LYS A 142 16.06 24.58 14.46
CA LYS A 142 16.30 23.49 15.41
C LYS A 142 17.77 23.12 15.56
N ASN A 143 18.55 23.11 14.46
CA ASN A 143 19.93 22.67 14.51
C ASN A 143 20.79 23.38 13.44
N PRO A 144 21.91 24.03 13.82
CA PRO A 144 22.78 24.77 12.90
C PRO A 144 23.51 23.87 11.89
N ASN A 145 23.54 22.55 12.12
CA ASN A 145 24.12 21.59 11.19
C ASN A 145 23.21 21.26 10.00
N ILE A 146 21.97 21.72 9.98
CA ILE A 146 21.03 21.52 8.86
C ILE A 146 21.51 22.34 7.67
N LYS A 147 21.73 21.67 6.54
CA LYS A 147 22.22 22.27 5.29
C LYS A 147 21.14 22.33 4.22
N GLN A 148 20.25 21.36 4.18
CA GLN A 148 19.16 21.34 3.20
C GLN A 148 17.88 20.82 3.86
N VAL A 149 16.77 21.39 3.47
CA VAL A 149 15.42 20.99 3.86
C VAL A 149 14.59 20.83 2.60
N THR A 150 13.98 19.66 2.46
CA THR A 150 12.98 19.40 1.44
C THR A 150 11.67 19.05 2.12
N ALA A 151 10.58 19.73 1.77
CA ALA A 151 9.24 19.43 2.26
C ALA A 151 8.27 19.34 1.10
N SER A 152 7.35 18.40 1.14
CA SER A 152 6.40 18.19 0.05
C SER A 152 5.01 17.80 0.53
N PHE A 153 4.00 18.31 -0.18
CA PHE A 153 2.62 17.82 -0.15
C PHE A 153 2.28 17.11 -1.45
N PHE A 154 1.54 16.03 -1.32
CA PHE A 154 0.82 15.38 -2.40
C PHE A 154 -0.62 15.21 -1.98
N GLY A 155 -1.56 15.52 -2.89
CA GLY A 155 -2.98 15.30 -2.72
C GLY A 155 -3.58 14.70 -3.98
N GLU A 156 -4.57 13.83 -3.77
CA GLU A 156 -5.36 13.21 -4.83
C GLU A 156 -6.82 13.13 -4.39
N HIS A 157 -7.70 13.35 -5.34
CA HIS A 157 -9.12 13.08 -5.19
C HIS A 157 -9.61 12.25 -6.37
N GLN A 158 -9.96 11.00 -6.10
CA GLN A 158 -10.45 10.04 -7.08
C GLN A 158 -11.95 9.81 -6.87
N SER A 159 -12.75 10.07 -7.89
CA SER A 159 -14.16 9.71 -7.95
C SER A 159 -14.30 8.47 -8.83
N VAL A 160 -14.98 7.44 -8.35
CA VAL A 160 -15.23 6.22 -9.11
C VAL A 160 -16.73 5.89 -9.16
N GLU A 161 -17.15 5.34 -10.30
CA GLU A 161 -18.46 4.73 -10.49
C GLU A 161 -18.29 3.41 -11.22
N ILE A 162 -18.88 2.36 -10.69
CA ILE A 162 -18.73 0.99 -11.21
C ILE A 162 -20.10 0.46 -11.55
N ILE A 163 -20.36 0.22 -12.84
CA ILE A 163 -21.63 -0.30 -13.35
C ILE A 163 -21.46 -1.79 -13.68
N LYS A 164 -22.31 -2.63 -13.05
CA LYS A 164 -22.31 -4.09 -13.24
C LYS A 164 -23.42 -4.55 -14.19
N SER A 165 -23.31 -5.78 -14.68
CA SER A 165 -24.26 -6.38 -15.63
C SER A 165 -25.70 -6.54 -15.11
N ASP A 166 -25.89 -6.50 -13.80
CA ASP A 166 -27.20 -6.57 -13.13
C ASP A 166 -27.78 -5.17 -12.80
N ASN A 167 -27.26 -4.14 -13.45
CA ASN A 167 -27.59 -2.73 -13.25
C ASN A 167 -27.30 -2.21 -11.83
N GLN A 168 -26.48 -2.91 -11.05
CA GLN A 168 -25.97 -2.36 -9.81
C GLN A 168 -24.89 -1.33 -10.11
N VAL A 169 -24.99 -0.18 -9.44
CA VAL A 169 -24.05 0.94 -9.57
C VAL A 169 -23.44 1.20 -8.20
N TYR A 170 -22.12 1.12 -8.15
CA TYR A 170 -21.33 1.41 -6.95
C TYR A 170 -20.57 2.71 -7.14
N LYS A 171 -20.53 3.55 -6.11
CA LYS A 171 -19.84 4.85 -6.14
C LYS A 171 -18.95 5.01 -4.93
N ASP A 172 -17.77 5.60 -5.13
CA ASP A 172 -16.85 5.92 -4.04
C ASP A 172 -16.12 7.24 -4.35
N GLN A 173 -15.84 8.03 -3.30
CA GLN A 173 -15.06 9.27 -3.37
C GLN A 173 -13.84 9.07 -2.48
N ARG A 174 -12.66 9.09 -3.07
CA ARG A 174 -11.42 8.62 -2.46
C ARG A 174 -10.39 9.75 -2.32
N PRO A 175 -10.42 10.51 -1.22
CA PRO A 175 -9.32 11.44 -0.94
C PRO A 175 -8.05 10.68 -0.61
N LEU A 176 -6.91 11.26 -0.93
CA LEU A 176 -5.61 10.74 -0.53
C LEU A 176 -4.64 11.90 -0.36
N VAL A 177 -3.93 11.94 0.77
CA VAL A 177 -2.87 12.93 1.00
C VAL A 177 -1.60 12.26 1.47
N ARG A 178 -0.49 12.92 1.19
CA ARG A 178 0.83 12.58 1.74
C ARG A 178 1.59 13.87 2.03
N PHE A 179 2.22 13.91 3.18
CA PHE A 179 3.15 14.94 3.59
C PHE A 179 4.50 14.30 3.90
N ASN A 180 5.59 14.92 3.44
CA ASN A 180 6.93 14.38 3.66
C ASN A 180 7.93 15.51 3.94
N VAL A 181 8.84 15.27 4.88
CA VAL A 181 9.96 16.16 5.21
C VAL A 181 11.25 15.35 5.13
N SER A 182 12.27 15.92 4.50
CA SER A 182 13.63 15.39 4.44
C SER A 182 14.61 16.47 4.85
N VAL A 183 15.57 16.10 5.69
CA VAL A 183 16.57 17.00 6.25
C VAL A 183 17.95 16.43 6.00
N MET A 184 18.84 17.19 5.35
CA MET A 184 20.25 16.85 5.25
C MET A 184 21.04 17.67 6.28
N MET A 185 21.82 16.98 7.08
CA MET A 185 22.71 17.58 8.08
C MET A 185 24.17 17.32 7.74
N GLU A 186 25.04 18.25 8.11
CA GLU A 186 26.48 18.13 7.97
C GLU A 186 27.19 18.46 9.28
N ARG A 187 28.06 17.54 9.75
CA ARG A 187 28.87 17.71 10.95
C ARG A 187 30.26 17.11 10.70
N ASN A 188 31.31 17.92 10.86
CA ASN A 188 32.71 17.52 10.65
C ASN A 188 32.98 16.87 9.26
N GLY A 189 32.35 17.40 8.21
CA GLY A 189 32.47 16.89 6.86
C GLY A 189 31.63 15.65 6.54
N LYS A 190 31.00 15.03 7.52
CA LYS A 190 30.05 13.92 7.32
C LYS A 190 28.67 14.50 7.02
N LYS A 191 28.02 14.01 5.95
CA LYS A 191 26.67 14.40 5.53
C LYS A 191 25.75 13.20 5.66
N GLU A 192 24.62 13.39 6.30
CA GLU A 192 23.59 12.36 6.45
C GLU A 192 22.19 12.96 6.32
N THR A 193 21.25 12.12 5.93
CA THR A 193 19.85 12.53 5.71
C THR A 193 18.93 11.77 6.65
N GLY A 194 17.92 12.47 7.16
CA GLY A 194 16.76 11.89 7.80
C GLY A 194 15.50 12.30 7.04
N SER A 195 14.51 11.43 6.98
CA SER A 195 13.26 11.69 6.28
C SER A 195 12.10 11.03 6.99
N TYR A 196 11.01 11.76 7.15
CA TYR A 196 9.78 11.21 7.70
C TYR A 196 8.57 11.69 6.90
N GLY A 197 7.64 10.79 6.63
CA GLY A 197 6.43 11.07 5.90
C GLY A 197 5.21 10.47 6.58
N THR A 198 4.05 11.06 6.30
CA THR A 198 2.75 10.57 6.76
C THR A 198 1.68 10.86 5.73
N GLY A 199 0.58 10.13 5.79
CA GLY A 199 -0.53 10.29 4.87
C GLY A 199 -1.72 9.41 5.20
N GLY A 200 -2.70 9.45 4.32
CA GLY A 200 -3.92 8.65 4.45
C GLY A 200 -5.06 9.18 3.60
N ARG A 201 -6.22 8.55 3.73
CA ARG A 201 -7.46 8.97 3.07
C ARG A 201 -8.16 10.04 3.90
N MET A 202 -7.66 11.26 3.76
CA MET A 202 -8.10 12.45 4.51
C MET A 202 -7.81 13.71 3.68
N ASP A 203 -8.20 14.87 4.21
CA ASP A 203 -7.80 16.16 3.66
C ASP A 203 -6.51 16.70 4.33
N TYR A 204 -6.06 17.90 3.92
CA TYR A 204 -4.87 18.54 4.49
C TYR A 204 -5.07 19.17 5.86
N GLU A 205 -6.30 19.20 6.43
CA GLU A 205 -6.59 19.88 7.70
C GLU A 205 -5.70 19.39 8.85
N ASN A 206 -5.39 18.09 8.85
CA ASN A 206 -4.50 17.49 9.86
C ASN A 206 -3.09 18.12 9.91
N TYR A 207 -2.69 18.80 8.85
CA TYR A 207 -1.36 19.43 8.74
C TYR A 207 -1.46 20.96 8.80
N LEU A 208 -2.45 21.54 8.12
CA LEU A 208 -2.64 22.97 8.00
C LEU A 208 -3.28 23.60 9.24
N GLY A 209 -4.24 22.88 9.85
CA GLY A 209 -5.00 23.35 11.01
C GLY A 209 -4.40 23.02 12.38
N SER A 210 -3.26 22.31 12.43
CA SER A 210 -2.65 21.82 13.67
C SER A 210 -1.13 21.91 13.64
N ASP A 211 -0.50 21.65 14.80
CA ASP A 211 0.97 21.56 14.93
C ASP A 211 1.54 20.15 14.64
N ASN A 212 0.75 19.23 14.11
CA ASN A 212 1.18 17.85 13.83
C ASN A 212 2.38 17.77 12.89
N TRP A 213 2.50 18.71 11.95
CA TRP A 213 3.65 18.79 11.06
C TRP A 213 4.99 18.99 11.79
N LYS A 214 5.00 19.59 13.01
CA LYS A 214 6.21 19.76 13.82
C LYS A 214 6.78 18.41 14.25
N THR A 215 5.94 17.48 14.68
CA THR A 215 6.38 16.12 15.05
C THR A 215 7.04 15.40 13.88
N ILE A 216 6.53 15.62 12.65
CA ILE A 216 7.10 15.05 11.43
C ILE A 216 8.49 15.65 11.14
N CYS A 217 8.64 16.96 11.32
CA CYS A 217 9.91 17.65 11.20
C CYS A 217 10.93 17.19 12.24
N ASP A 218 10.51 17.10 13.51
CA ASP A 218 11.37 16.68 14.61
C ASP A 218 11.86 15.24 14.41
N GLU A 219 11.01 14.35 13.86
CA GLU A 219 11.39 12.98 13.55
C GLU A 219 12.40 12.90 12.39
N ALA A 220 12.23 13.70 11.33
CA ALA A 220 13.20 13.77 10.24
C ALA A 220 14.57 14.30 10.72
N ILE A 221 14.57 15.30 11.62
CA ILE A 221 15.79 15.84 12.24
C ILE A 221 16.46 14.76 13.10
N ARG A 222 15.69 14.09 13.98
CA ARG A 222 16.18 13.01 14.85
C ARG A 222 16.88 11.91 14.04
N GLN A 223 16.25 11.46 12.93
CA GLN A 223 16.84 10.43 12.07
C GLN A 223 18.17 10.90 11.44
N ALA A 224 18.26 12.16 10.97
CA ALA A 224 19.50 12.72 10.44
C ALA A 224 20.62 12.76 11.52
N GLU A 225 20.30 13.14 12.77
CA GLU A 225 21.22 13.14 13.89
C GLU A 225 21.72 11.75 14.22
N VAL A 226 20.82 10.76 14.32
CA VAL A 226 21.17 9.35 14.54
C VAL A 226 22.10 8.82 13.44
N ASN A 227 21.83 9.16 12.18
CA ASN A 227 22.66 8.75 11.06
C ASN A 227 24.06 9.40 11.08
N LEU A 228 24.18 10.64 11.55
CA LEU A 228 25.48 11.29 11.76
C LEU A 228 26.35 10.56 12.79
N ASP A 229 25.74 9.96 13.81
CA ASP A 229 26.44 9.21 14.88
C ASP A 229 26.62 7.72 14.55
N SER A 230 26.09 7.26 13.42
CA SER A 230 26.10 5.84 13.05
C SER A 230 27.49 5.32 12.67
N LYS A 231 27.74 4.05 13.04
CA LYS A 231 28.92 3.24 12.67
C LYS A 231 28.58 2.26 11.53
N PRO A 232 29.58 1.76 10.79
CA PRO A 232 29.37 0.68 9.83
C PRO A 232 28.74 -0.55 10.50
N ALA A 233 27.75 -1.15 9.82
CA ALA A 233 27.08 -2.36 10.33
C ALA A 233 27.95 -3.62 10.16
N PRO A 234 27.87 -4.59 11.09
CA PRO A 234 28.48 -5.90 10.90
C PRO A 234 27.75 -6.70 9.82
N ALA A 235 28.46 -7.67 9.22
CA ALA A 235 27.88 -8.63 8.27
C ALA A 235 27.84 -10.03 8.90
N GLY A 236 26.89 -10.86 8.46
CA GLY A 236 26.77 -12.27 8.89
C GLY A 236 25.35 -12.66 9.29
N GLU A 237 25.19 -13.90 9.71
CA GLU A 237 23.92 -14.37 10.27
C GLU A 237 23.82 -14.00 11.75
N MET A 238 22.69 -13.39 12.14
CA MET A 238 22.48 -12.97 13.51
C MET A 238 20.99 -12.82 13.88
N LYS A 239 20.73 -12.64 15.16
CA LYS A 239 19.40 -12.28 15.68
C LYS A 239 19.09 -10.82 15.33
N VAL A 240 17.86 -10.57 14.91
CA VAL A 240 17.37 -9.22 14.62
C VAL A 240 16.03 -8.99 15.31
N VAL A 241 15.96 -7.93 16.12
CA VAL A 241 14.69 -7.39 16.60
C VAL A 241 14.22 -6.36 15.58
N LEU A 242 13.07 -6.58 14.98
CA LEU A 242 12.40 -5.60 14.10
C LEU A 242 11.45 -4.76 14.95
N GLY A 243 11.49 -3.45 14.81
CA GLY A 243 10.58 -2.53 15.50
C GLY A 243 9.14 -2.60 15.01
N PRO A 244 8.20 -1.93 15.71
CA PRO A 244 6.79 -1.89 15.30
C PRO A 244 6.56 -0.92 14.14
N GLY A 245 5.46 -1.10 13.40
CA GLY A 245 4.99 -0.19 12.36
C GLY A 245 5.60 -0.44 10.98
N TRP A 246 6.36 0.53 10.45
CA TRP A 246 6.90 0.48 9.09
C TRP A 246 7.76 -0.75 8.76
N PRO A 247 8.53 -1.37 9.68
CA PRO A 247 9.18 -2.64 9.41
C PRO A 247 8.27 -3.77 8.92
N GLY A 248 6.94 -3.65 9.10
CA GLY A 248 5.93 -4.51 8.47
C GLY A 248 5.99 -4.55 6.94
N ILE A 249 6.77 -3.69 6.28
CA ILE A 249 7.08 -3.79 4.84
C ILE A 249 7.69 -5.15 4.49
N ILE A 250 8.42 -5.78 5.42
CA ILE A 250 8.94 -7.14 5.24
C ILE A 250 7.81 -8.15 5.05
N LEU A 251 6.70 -8.01 5.80
CA LEU A 251 5.53 -8.88 5.62
C LEU A 251 4.90 -8.67 4.25
N HIS A 252 4.81 -7.42 3.80
CA HIS A 252 4.26 -7.08 2.48
C HIS A 252 5.03 -7.78 1.36
N GLU A 253 6.34 -7.72 1.40
CA GLU A 253 7.20 -8.30 0.37
C GLU A 253 7.41 -9.82 0.58
N ALA A 254 7.70 -10.24 1.81
CA ALA A 254 8.05 -11.63 2.08
C ALA A 254 6.89 -12.61 1.83
N ILE A 255 5.66 -12.18 2.15
CA ILE A 255 4.48 -13.04 2.04
C ILE A 255 3.32 -12.38 1.31
N GLY A 256 3.11 -11.07 1.44
CA GLY A 256 1.94 -10.38 0.93
C GLY A 256 1.71 -10.64 -0.55
N HIS A 257 2.68 -10.35 -1.39
CA HIS A 257 2.60 -10.67 -2.82
C HIS A 257 2.46 -12.17 -3.11
N GLY A 258 3.11 -13.01 -2.30
CA GLY A 258 2.99 -14.46 -2.41
C GLY A 258 1.58 -15.00 -2.08
N LEU A 259 0.77 -14.23 -1.34
CA LEU A 259 -0.61 -14.59 -0.95
C LEU A 259 -1.68 -13.92 -1.81
N GLU A 260 -1.33 -13.28 -2.91
CA GLU A 260 -2.29 -12.80 -3.91
C GLU A 260 -2.84 -13.96 -4.73
N GLY A 261 -4.16 -13.96 -4.97
CA GLY A 261 -4.91 -15.11 -5.50
C GLY A 261 -4.51 -15.53 -6.90
N ASP A 262 -4.15 -14.59 -7.77
CA ASP A 262 -3.77 -14.88 -9.16
C ASP A 262 -2.48 -15.69 -9.27
N PHE A 263 -1.45 -15.38 -8.46
CA PHE A 263 -0.21 -16.16 -8.40
C PHE A 263 -0.46 -17.58 -7.85
N ASN A 264 -1.34 -17.71 -6.85
CA ASN A 264 -1.66 -18.99 -6.24
C ASN A 264 -2.51 -19.86 -7.17
N ARG A 265 -3.52 -19.30 -7.85
CA ARG A 265 -4.30 -20.00 -8.87
C ARG A 265 -3.42 -20.49 -10.03
N LYS A 266 -2.51 -19.65 -10.51
CA LYS A 266 -1.56 -20.01 -11.59
C LYS A 266 -0.43 -20.92 -11.13
N LYS A 267 -0.34 -21.21 -9.83
CA LYS A 267 0.72 -22.04 -9.19
C LYS A 267 2.13 -21.47 -9.37
N THR A 268 2.25 -20.16 -9.47
CA THR A 268 3.53 -19.45 -9.61
C THR A 268 4.05 -18.94 -8.28
N SER A 269 3.23 -18.91 -7.22
CA SER A 269 3.63 -18.56 -5.86
C SER A 269 4.24 -19.77 -5.12
N ALA A 270 5.22 -19.49 -4.26
CA ALA A 270 5.77 -20.47 -3.31
C ALA A 270 4.71 -21.00 -2.30
N PHE A 271 3.60 -20.28 -2.13
CA PHE A 271 2.52 -20.61 -1.18
C PHE A 271 1.35 -21.40 -1.82
N HIS A 272 1.41 -21.68 -3.12
CA HIS A 272 0.34 -22.45 -3.76
C HIS A 272 0.17 -23.82 -3.08
N ASN A 273 -1.05 -24.25 -2.88
CA ASN A 273 -1.41 -25.52 -2.19
C ASN A 273 -1.01 -25.62 -0.70
N LEU A 274 -0.63 -24.51 -0.03
CA LEU A 274 -0.26 -24.53 1.39
C LEU A 274 -1.40 -24.11 2.33
N VAL A 275 -2.60 -23.85 1.83
CA VAL A 275 -3.77 -23.57 2.69
C VAL A 275 -4.00 -24.72 3.66
N GLY A 276 -4.13 -24.41 4.96
CA GLY A 276 -4.23 -25.36 6.06
C GLY A 276 -2.89 -25.88 6.60
N GLN A 277 -1.77 -25.51 5.98
CA GLN A 277 -0.43 -25.93 6.43
C GLN A 277 0.24 -24.85 7.30
N LYS A 278 1.15 -25.29 8.16
CA LYS A 278 1.99 -24.39 8.97
C LYS A 278 3.08 -23.79 8.09
N ILE A 279 3.06 -22.45 7.95
CA ILE A 279 4.02 -21.65 7.15
C ILE A 279 4.76 -20.60 7.98
N ALA A 280 4.42 -20.46 9.25
CA ALA A 280 5.02 -19.51 10.18
C ALA A 280 5.07 -20.08 11.59
N HIS A 281 5.75 -19.38 12.49
CA HIS A 281 5.71 -19.72 13.91
C HIS A 281 4.28 -19.56 14.47
N GLU A 282 3.91 -20.34 15.47
CA GLU A 282 2.55 -20.35 16.04
C GLU A 282 2.10 -19.01 16.65
N ASN A 283 3.03 -18.15 17.02
CA ASN A 283 2.72 -16.80 17.51
C ASN A 283 2.40 -15.80 16.38
N VAL A 284 2.51 -16.20 15.11
CA VAL A 284 2.33 -15.32 13.96
C VAL A 284 0.92 -15.41 13.44
N THR A 285 0.20 -14.27 13.50
CA THR A 285 -1.09 -14.08 12.84
C THR A 285 -1.03 -12.82 11.97
N VAL A 286 -1.36 -12.95 10.69
CA VAL A 286 -1.28 -11.88 9.69
C VAL A 286 -2.62 -11.71 9.02
N VAL A 287 -3.02 -10.44 8.85
CA VAL A 287 -4.27 -10.05 8.19
C VAL A 287 -4.00 -9.04 7.08
N ASP A 288 -4.89 -9.01 6.09
CA ASP A 288 -5.06 -7.88 5.17
C ASP A 288 -6.43 -7.26 5.45
N ASP A 289 -6.46 -5.97 5.83
CA ASP A 289 -7.68 -5.31 6.27
C ASP A 289 -7.91 -3.98 5.53
N GLY A 290 -8.84 -4.03 4.57
CA GLY A 290 -9.26 -2.87 3.79
C GLY A 290 -10.27 -1.96 4.48
N THR A 291 -10.70 -2.29 5.73
CA THR A 291 -11.81 -1.63 6.42
C THR A 291 -11.39 -0.63 7.51
N ILE A 292 -10.10 -0.37 7.67
CA ILE A 292 -9.59 0.54 8.70
C ILE A 292 -9.82 2.00 8.25
N ALA A 293 -10.54 2.77 9.06
CA ALA A 293 -10.89 4.15 8.73
C ALA A 293 -9.67 5.02 8.42
N SER A 294 -9.77 5.85 7.40
CA SER A 294 -8.79 6.83 6.96
C SER A 294 -7.40 6.28 6.62
N ARG A 295 -7.21 4.96 6.60
CA ARG A 295 -5.91 4.38 6.23
C ARG A 295 -5.67 4.45 4.72
N ARG A 296 -4.39 4.59 4.35
CA ARG A 296 -3.94 4.76 2.97
C ARG A 296 -4.37 3.61 2.05
N GLY A 297 -4.28 2.37 2.52
CA GLY A 297 -4.66 1.18 1.77
C GLY A 297 -6.15 0.84 1.80
N SER A 298 -6.95 1.50 2.65
CA SER A 298 -8.38 1.18 2.82
C SER A 298 -9.24 1.67 1.66
N LEU A 299 -10.26 0.89 1.34
CA LEU A 299 -11.30 1.19 0.36
C LEU A 299 -12.66 0.74 0.89
N THR A 300 -13.70 1.55 0.71
CA THR A 300 -15.07 1.15 1.03
C THR A 300 -15.51 -0.02 0.16
N ILE A 301 -15.19 0.07 -1.12
CA ILE A 301 -15.33 -0.98 -2.13
C ILE A 301 -14.03 -1.06 -2.95
N ASP A 302 -13.68 -2.25 -3.43
CA ASP A 302 -12.60 -2.42 -4.39
C ASP A 302 -13.01 -1.93 -5.82
N ASP A 303 -12.11 -2.06 -6.77
CA ASP A 303 -12.33 -1.56 -8.13
C ASP A 303 -13.14 -2.53 -9.02
N GLU A 304 -13.72 -3.56 -8.42
CA GLU A 304 -14.72 -4.44 -9.01
C GLU A 304 -16.12 -4.26 -8.37
N GLY A 305 -16.26 -3.31 -7.42
CA GLY A 305 -17.48 -3.06 -6.64
C GLY A 305 -17.69 -4.03 -5.49
N THR A 306 -16.67 -4.77 -5.09
CA THR A 306 -16.75 -5.69 -3.95
C THR A 306 -16.41 -4.95 -2.66
N PRO A 307 -17.25 -4.99 -1.62
CA PRO A 307 -16.88 -4.44 -0.31
C PRO A 307 -15.59 -5.06 0.21
N THR A 308 -14.64 -4.25 0.64
CA THR A 308 -13.40 -4.76 1.25
C THR A 308 -13.69 -5.47 2.58
N SER A 309 -12.77 -6.26 3.06
CA SER A 309 -12.93 -7.02 4.30
C SER A 309 -11.63 -7.10 5.08
N ARG A 310 -11.75 -7.52 6.34
CA ARG A 310 -10.61 -8.02 7.11
C ARG A 310 -10.41 -9.50 6.77
N ASN A 311 -9.42 -9.79 5.97
CA ASN A 311 -9.07 -11.13 5.51
C ASN A 311 -7.93 -11.69 6.38
N VAL A 312 -8.17 -12.79 7.11
CA VAL A 312 -7.14 -13.48 7.87
C VAL A 312 -6.34 -14.35 6.91
N LEU A 313 -5.09 -13.98 6.68
CA LEU A 313 -4.17 -14.69 5.77
C LEU A 313 -3.47 -15.84 6.48
N ILE A 314 -2.89 -15.57 7.65
CA ILE A 314 -2.22 -16.54 8.50
C ILE A 314 -2.80 -16.43 9.90
N GLU A 315 -3.15 -17.55 10.51
CA GLU A 315 -3.64 -17.61 11.89
C GLU A 315 -2.84 -18.64 12.68
N ASN A 316 -2.18 -18.19 13.74
CA ASN A 316 -1.35 -19.05 14.59
C ASN A 316 -0.35 -19.89 13.75
N GLY A 317 0.30 -19.26 12.79
CA GLY A 317 1.26 -19.90 11.88
C GLY A 317 0.67 -20.71 10.74
N ILE A 318 -0.65 -20.88 10.68
CA ILE A 318 -1.34 -21.68 9.65
C ILE A 318 -1.86 -20.75 8.54
N LEU A 319 -1.56 -21.06 7.28
CA LEU A 319 -2.11 -20.36 6.13
C LEU A 319 -3.62 -20.62 6.02
N LYS A 320 -4.44 -19.57 6.01
CA LYS A 320 -5.90 -19.68 5.96
C LYS A 320 -6.48 -19.31 4.60
N ASN A 321 -6.08 -18.17 4.06
CA ASN A 321 -6.69 -17.60 2.86
C ASN A 321 -5.66 -16.89 1.99
N PHE A 322 -6.08 -16.58 0.76
CA PHE A 322 -5.42 -15.67 -0.15
C PHE A 322 -6.26 -14.40 -0.32
N MET A 323 -5.64 -13.33 -0.80
CA MET A 323 -6.34 -12.13 -1.24
C MET A 323 -6.91 -12.33 -2.64
N GLN A 324 -8.21 -12.11 -2.81
CA GLN A 324 -8.93 -12.49 -4.01
C GLN A 324 -9.61 -11.29 -4.68
N ASP A 325 -9.45 -11.18 -5.99
CA ASP A 325 -10.42 -10.51 -6.86
C ASP A 325 -11.58 -11.46 -7.21
N ARG A 326 -12.56 -10.98 -7.96
CA ARG A 326 -13.75 -11.76 -8.28
C ARG A 326 -13.45 -12.96 -9.20
N MET A 327 -12.63 -12.76 -10.23
CA MET A 327 -12.29 -13.83 -11.19
C MET A 327 -11.50 -14.95 -10.50
N ASN A 328 -10.44 -14.62 -9.77
CA ASN A 328 -9.61 -15.63 -9.11
C ASN A 328 -10.38 -16.34 -7.98
N ALA A 329 -11.22 -15.62 -7.23
CA ALA A 329 -12.12 -16.19 -6.23
C ALA A 329 -13.05 -17.26 -6.86
N LYS A 330 -13.71 -16.93 -7.98
CA LYS A 330 -14.57 -17.86 -8.70
C LYS A 330 -13.81 -19.12 -9.14
N LEU A 331 -12.66 -18.95 -9.79
CA LEU A 331 -11.87 -20.06 -10.32
C LEU A 331 -11.29 -20.95 -9.21
N MET A 332 -11.04 -20.38 -8.03
CA MET A 332 -10.60 -21.12 -6.84
C MET A 332 -11.76 -21.60 -5.96
N LYS A 333 -13.02 -21.29 -6.32
CA LYS A 333 -14.24 -21.63 -5.58
C LYS A 333 -14.26 -21.14 -4.14
N VAL A 334 -13.84 -19.90 -3.95
CA VAL A 334 -13.84 -19.16 -2.67
C VAL A 334 -14.58 -17.84 -2.84
N GLU A 335 -14.85 -17.15 -1.73
CA GLU A 335 -15.44 -15.80 -1.74
C GLU A 335 -14.41 -14.74 -2.14
N PRO A 336 -14.79 -13.70 -2.91
CA PRO A 336 -13.96 -12.54 -3.16
C PRO A 336 -13.74 -11.74 -1.86
N THR A 337 -12.53 -11.24 -1.67
CA THR A 337 -12.13 -10.57 -0.42
C THR A 337 -12.17 -9.05 -0.48
N GLY A 338 -12.47 -8.48 -1.65
CA GLY A 338 -12.44 -7.03 -1.87
C GLY A 338 -11.02 -6.51 -2.10
N ASN A 339 -10.21 -7.33 -2.76
CA ASN A 339 -8.82 -7.02 -3.11
C ASN A 339 -8.60 -6.83 -4.62
N GLY A 340 -9.67 -6.77 -5.43
CA GLY A 340 -9.61 -6.50 -6.86
C GLY A 340 -9.30 -5.02 -7.12
N ARG A 341 -8.02 -4.67 -7.32
CA ARG A 341 -7.58 -3.26 -7.40
C ARG A 341 -6.87 -2.99 -8.71
N ARG A 342 -6.98 -1.74 -9.18
CA ARG A 342 -6.29 -1.19 -10.35
C ARG A 342 -5.68 0.19 -10.03
N GLU A 343 -4.66 0.60 -10.78
CA GLU A 343 -4.09 1.94 -10.65
C GLU A 343 -5.05 3.02 -11.14
N SER A 344 -5.65 2.81 -12.31
CA SER A 344 -6.61 3.73 -12.94
C SER A 344 -7.56 2.99 -13.90
N PHE A 345 -8.46 3.75 -14.54
CA PHE A 345 -9.35 3.22 -15.59
C PHE A 345 -8.60 2.61 -16.78
N GLU A 346 -7.31 2.88 -16.95
CA GLU A 346 -6.50 2.35 -18.05
C GLU A 346 -6.07 0.89 -17.85
N TYR A 347 -6.30 0.35 -16.65
CA TYR A 347 -5.85 -0.99 -16.26
C TYR A 347 -6.99 -1.91 -15.84
N ALA A 348 -6.83 -3.19 -16.12
CA ALA A 348 -7.70 -4.22 -15.53
C ALA A 348 -7.34 -4.44 -14.06
N PRO A 349 -8.32 -4.70 -13.17
CA PRO A 349 -8.07 -5.01 -11.77
C PRO A 349 -7.39 -6.37 -11.61
N MET A 350 -6.66 -6.51 -10.53
CA MET A 350 -6.02 -7.75 -10.10
C MET A 350 -5.98 -7.84 -8.57
N PRO A 351 -5.74 -9.02 -7.99
CA PRO A 351 -5.56 -9.14 -6.54
C PRO A 351 -4.39 -8.29 -6.06
N ARG A 352 -4.65 -7.42 -5.08
CA ARG A 352 -3.67 -6.50 -4.46
C ARG A 352 -3.95 -6.36 -2.98
N MET A 353 -2.89 -6.18 -2.21
CA MET A 353 -2.98 -5.87 -0.78
C MET A 353 -3.73 -4.56 -0.52
N THR A 354 -4.33 -4.44 0.67
CA THR A 354 -4.89 -3.20 1.24
C THR A 354 -4.02 -2.71 2.39
N ASN A 355 -4.31 -3.08 3.63
CA ASN A 355 -3.40 -2.86 4.76
C ASN A 355 -3.03 -4.23 5.33
N THR A 356 -1.81 -4.67 5.07
CA THR A 356 -1.32 -5.99 5.49
C THR A 356 -0.47 -5.84 6.74
N PHE A 357 -0.86 -6.50 7.83
CA PHE A 357 -0.15 -6.37 9.10
C PHE A 357 -0.22 -7.62 9.98
N MET A 358 0.79 -7.77 10.85
CA MET A 358 0.80 -8.76 11.92
C MET A 358 0.07 -8.20 13.15
N ILE A 359 -0.75 -9.01 13.79
CA ILE A 359 -1.42 -8.63 15.04
C ILE A 359 -0.51 -8.80 16.26
N ASN A 360 -0.93 -8.24 17.41
CA ASN A 360 -0.18 -8.36 18.66
C ASN A 360 0.02 -9.81 19.11
N GLY A 361 1.21 -10.08 19.61
CA GLY A 361 1.53 -11.20 20.48
C GLY A 361 1.57 -10.80 21.96
N ASN A 362 2.37 -11.51 22.75
CA ASN A 362 2.36 -11.38 24.21
C ASN A 362 3.66 -10.81 24.80
N HIS A 363 4.71 -10.63 24.01
CA HIS A 363 6.00 -10.15 24.48
C HIS A 363 6.11 -8.63 24.46
N THR A 364 7.00 -8.08 25.26
CA THR A 364 7.40 -6.68 25.12
C THR A 364 8.67 -6.56 24.28
N GLN A 365 8.88 -5.42 23.65
CA GLN A 365 10.12 -5.14 22.92
C GLN A 365 11.35 -5.23 23.83
N ASP A 366 11.23 -4.78 25.08
CA ASP A 366 12.30 -4.82 26.07
C ASP A 366 12.71 -6.27 26.43
N GLU A 367 11.76 -7.19 26.56
CA GLU A 367 12.06 -8.63 26.74
C GLU A 367 12.82 -9.21 25.54
N MET A 368 12.43 -8.85 24.31
CA MET A 368 13.13 -9.27 23.10
C MET A 368 14.57 -8.79 23.09
N ILE A 369 14.79 -7.49 23.33
CA ILE A 369 16.13 -6.90 23.37
C ILE A 369 17.00 -7.57 24.43
N LYS A 370 16.45 -7.78 25.64
CA LYS A 370 17.17 -8.46 26.75
C LYS A 370 17.53 -9.91 26.44
N SER A 371 16.81 -10.58 25.55
CA SER A 371 17.08 -11.97 25.17
C SER A 371 18.17 -12.12 24.10
N VAL A 372 18.72 -11.02 23.60
CA VAL A 372 19.74 -11.00 22.53
C VAL A 372 21.09 -10.59 23.08
N ASP A 373 22.06 -11.51 23.09
CA ASP A 373 23.44 -11.20 23.51
C ASP A 373 24.16 -10.35 22.46
N LYS A 374 24.04 -10.71 21.19
CA LYS A 374 24.59 -9.99 20.05
C LYS A 374 23.63 -10.01 18.88
N GLY A 375 23.27 -8.84 18.37
CA GLY A 375 22.30 -8.72 17.27
C GLY A 375 22.07 -7.28 16.84
N ILE A 376 20.98 -7.07 16.12
CA ILE A 376 20.58 -5.75 15.61
C ILE A 376 19.14 -5.46 16.02
N TYR A 377 18.88 -4.22 16.40
CA TYR A 377 17.54 -3.64 16.45
C TYR A 377 17.31 -2.77 15.23
N ALA A 378 16.45 -3.22 14.30
CA ALA A 378 16.11 -2.53 13.06
C ALA A 378 14.79 -1.76 13.23
N VAL A 379 14.86 -0.44 13.16
CA VAL A 379 13.74 0.47 13.49
C VAL A 379 12.98 0.89 12.24
N SER A 380 13.70 1.19 11.15
CA SER A 380 13.09 1.72 9.92
C SER A 380 13.82 1.24 8.68
N PHE A 381 13.09 1.23 7.56
CA PHE A 381 13.57 0.77 6.26
C PHE A 381 13.33 1.82 5.17
N GLY A 382 14.26 1.93 4.22
CA GLY A 382 14.14 2.83 3.08
C GLY A 382 13.40 2.21 1.89
N GLY A 383 13.51 0.92 1.73
CA GLY A 383 12.88 0.18 0.65
C GLY A 383 13.44 -1.23 0.57
N GLY A 384 12.82 -2.06 -0.25
CA GLY A 384 13.21 -3.43 -0.47
C GLY A 384 12.69 -3.97 -1.80
N GLN A 385 13.12 -5.17 -2.11
CA GLN A 385 12.71 -5.91 -3.31
C GLN A 385 12.48 -7.37 -2.93
N VAL A 386 11.51 -8.00 -3.59
CA VAL A 386 11.24 -9.43 -3.49
C VAL A 386 11.17 -10.08 -4.87
N ASP A 387 11.74 -11.26 -4.98
CA ASP A 387 11.44 -12.18 -6.08
C ASP A 387 10.29 -13.09 -5.66
N ILE A 388 9.10 -12.83 -6.20
CA ILE A 388 7.86 -13.53 -5.83
C ILE A 388 7.93 -15.03 -6.11
N THR A 389 8.71 -15.45 -7.12
CA THR A 389 8.80 -16.86 -7.53
C THR A 389 9.56 -17.72 -6.54
N ASN A 390 10.59 -17.18 -5.91
CA ASN A 390 11.43 -17.91 -4.93
C ASN A 390 11.39 -17.32 -3.52
N GLY A 391 10.69 -16.18 -3.34
CA GLY A 391 10.52 -15.53 -2.05
C GLY A 391 11.75 -14.80 -1.50
N LYS A 392 12.85 -14.69 -2.26
CA LYS A 392 14.05 -13.98 -1.79
C LYS A 392 13.79 -12.48 -1.72
N PHE A 393 14.20 -11.86 -0.62
CA PHE A 393 14.08 -10.42 -0.41
C PHE A 393 15.37 -9.78 0.07
N VAL A 394 15.48 -8.47 -0.20
CA VAL A 394 16.56 -7.60 0.29
C VAL A 394 15.94 -6.30 0.77
N PHE A 395 16.26 -5.89 2.01
CA PHE A 395 15.79 -4.63 2.60
C PHE A 395 16.94 -3.83 3.17
N SER A 396 17.01 -2.54 2.88
CA SER A 396 17.97 -1.61 3.47
C SER A 396 17.35 -0.86 4.64
N CYS A 397 17.97 -0.94 5.81
CA CYS A 397 17.55 -0.16 6.97
C CYS A 397 17.99 1.30 6.81
N THR A 398 17.10 2.23 7.17
CA THR A 398 17.40 3.67 7.31
C THR A 398 17.74 4.04 8.75
N GLU A 399 17.34 3.19 9.70
CA GLU A 399 17.69 3.33 11.11
C GLU A 399 17.81 1.94 11.74
N ALA A 400 18.95 1.68 12.37
CA ALA A 400 19.23 0.46 13.11
C ALA A 400 20.24 0.70 14.23
N TYR A 401 20.24 -0.19 15.22
CA TYR A 401 21.14 -0.14 16.38
C TYR A 401 21.76 -1.49 16.64
N GLU A 402 22.97 -1.48 17.20
CA GLU A 402 23.58 -2.67 17.76
C GLU A 402 22.80 -3.13 19.00
N ILE A 403 22.64 -4.43 19.18
CA ILE A 403 22.26 -5.02 20.46
C ILE A 403 23.48 -5.75 21.01
N ASN A 404 23.88 -5.42 22.24
CA ASN A 404 25.02 -6.03 22.93
C ASN A 404 24.66 -6.32 24.40
N ASN A 405 24.74 -7.58 24.80
CA ASN A 405 24.37 -8.07 26.14
C ASN A 405 22.98 -7.57 26.60
N GLY A 406 21.97 -7.70 25.75
CA GLY A 406 20.60 -7.32 26.06
C GLY A 406 20.34 -5.81 26.14
N LYS A 407 21.20 -4.98 25.57
CA LYS A 407 21.07 -3.51 25.57
C LYS A 407 21.24 -2.93 24.17
N ILE A 408 20.47 -1.89 23.88
CA ILE A 408 20.63 -1.08 22.67
C ILE A 408 21.94 -0.30 22.78
N GLY A 409 22.81 -0.46 21.78
CA GLY A 409 24.11 0.19 21.67
C GLY A 409 24.12 1.32 20.64
N ALA A 410 25.23 1.42 19.91
CA ALA A 410 25.44 2.50 18.93
C ALA A 410 24.51 2.34 17.71
N PRO A 411 24.11 3.46 17.08
CA PRO A 411 23.41 3.41 15.79
C PRO A 411 24.31 2.88 14.68
N LEU A 412 23.70 2.16 13.76
CA LEU A 412 24.36 1.47 12.65
C LEU A 412 23.86 2.00 11.31
N LYS A 413 24.77 2.08 10.32
CA LYS A 413 24.44 2.37 8.93
C LYS A 413 24.89 1.26 7.98
N GLY A 414 24.18 1.16 6.84
CA GLY A 414 24.46 0.14 5.85
C GLY A 414 23.98 -1.26 6.25
N VAL A 415 23.04 -1.33 7.20
CA VAL A 415 22.36 -2.58 7.54
C VAL A 415 21.46 -2.98 6.39
N THR A 416 21.67 -4.17 5.85
CA THR A 416 20.81 -4.76 4.81
C THR A 416 20.37 -6.14 5.31
N LEU A 417 19.04 -6.36 5.34
CA LEU A 417 18.47 -7.66 5.69
C LEU A 417 18.21 -8.46 4.41
N ILE A 418 18.71 -9.69 4.39
CA ILE A 418 18.59 -10.61 3.26
C ILE A 418 17.96 -11.90 3.77
N GLY A 419 16.89 -12.33 3.11
CA GLY A 419 16.16 -13.52 3.56
C GLY A 419 15.28 -14.11 2.46
N ASN A 420 14.45 -15.05 2.91
CA ASN A 420 13.45 -15.71 2.07
C ASN A 420 12.09 -15.68 2.80
N GLY A 421 11.03 -15.27 2.12
CA GLY A 421 9.70 -15.06 2.70
C GLY A 421 9.13 -16.29 3.41
N PRO A 422 9.04 -17.46 2.75
CA PRO A 422 8.62 -18.70 3.40
C PRO A 422 9.43 -19.10 4.64
N ASP A 423 10.72 -18.76 4.70
CA ASP A 423 11.62 -19.14 5.78
C ASP A 423 11.56 -18.17 6.96
N ILE A 424 11.51 -16.85 6.70
CA ILE A 424 11.66 -15.85 7.77
C ILE A 424 10.58 -15.92 8.85
N LEU A 425 9.34 -16.20 8.47
CA LEU A 425 8.23 -16.29 9.43
C LEU A 425 8.31 -17.54 10.32
N THR A 426 9.02 -18.57 9.90
CA THR A 426 9.29 -19.75 10.73
C THR A 426 10.33 -19.47 11.81
N LYS A 427 11.17 -18.43 11.60
CA LYS A 427 12.24 -17.99 12.51
C LYS A 427 11.83 -16.88 13.46
N VAL A 428 10.58 -16.43 13.40
CA VAL A 428 10.02 -15.47 14.37
C VAL A 428 9.76 -16.20 15.68
N SER A 429 10.58 -15.97 16.68
CA SER A 429 10.45 -16.63 18.00
C SER A 429 9.60 -15.84 19.00
N MET A 430 9.58 -14.51 18.90
CA MET A 430 8.79 -13.65 19.79
C MET A 430 8.02 -12.62 18.98
N VAL A 431 6.75 -12.38 19.37
CA VAL A 431 5.87 -11.36 18.79
C VAL A 431 5.41 -10.40 19.88
N GLY A 432 5.57 -9.11 19.66
CA GLY A 432 5.33 -8.04 20.60
C GLY A 432 3.85 -7.70 20.81
N ASN A 433 3.58 -6.88 21.81
CA ASN A 433 2.25 -6.36 22.15
C ASN A 433 2.09 -4.86 21.78
N ASP A 434 3.02 -4.35 21.00
CA ASP A 434 3.19 -2.94 20.64
C ASP A 434 2.87 -2.65 19.15
N MET A 435 1.96 -3.42 18.55
CA MET A 435 1.58 -3.31 17.14
C MET A 435 1.26 -1.86 16.76
N LYS A 436 1.85 -1.42 15.67
CA LYS A 436 1.57 -0.14 15.01
C LYS A 436 1.36 -0.36 13.53
N LEU A 437 0.52 0.46 12.93
CA LEU A 437 0.47 0.63 11.47
C LEU A 437 1.54 1.64 11.05
N ASP A 438 1.97 1.55 9.79
CA ASP A 438 2.87 2.52 9.18
C ASP A 438 2.28 3.96 9.19
N PRO A 439 3.06 5.00 8.97
CA PRO A 439 2.54 6.36 8.96
C PRO A 439 1.66 6.71 7.73
N GLY A 440 1.36 5.77 6.85
CA GLY A 440 0.49 5.97 5.68
C GLY A 440 1.24 6.45 4.43
N ILE A 441 2.40 5.88 4.16
CA ILE A 441 3.25 6.26 3.02
C ILE A 441 3.41 5.17 1.97
N GLY A 442 2.91 3.96 2.22
CA GLY A 442 3.11 2.79 1.39
C GLY A 442 2.51 2.92 -0.01
N THR A 443 3.26 2.48 -1.01
CA THR A 443 2.80 2.32 -2.40
C THR A 443 3.33 0.99 -2.92
N CYS A 444 2.45 0.17 -3.47
CA CYS A 444 2.76 -1.16 -3.95
C CYS A 444 2.76 -1.21 -5.47
N GLY A 445 3.81 -1.77 -6.07
CA GLY A 445 3.95 -1.99 -7.51
C GLY A 445 3.73 -3.46 -7.89
N LYS A 446 2.90 -3.73 -8.91
CA LYS A 446 2.73 -5.07 -9.50
C LYS A 446 2.31 -4.92 -10.96
N ALA A 447 2.96 -5.64 -11.85
CA ALA A 447 2.65 -5.65 -13.29
C ALA A 447 2.57 -4.24 -13.92
N GLY A 448 3.43 -3.31 -13.49
CA GLY A 448 3.44 -1.93 -13.96
C GLY A 448 2.36 -1.03 -13.39
N GLN A 449 1.59 -1.49 -12.43
CA GLN A 449 0.53 -0.74 -11.74
C GLN A 449 0.92 -0.42 -10.29
N TRP A 450 0.62 0.80 -9.84
CA TRP A 450 0.91 1.31 -8.50
C TRP A 450 -0.37 1.59 -7.73
N VAL A 451 -0.51 1.05 -6.51
CA VAL A 451 -1.67 1.29 -5.66
C VAL A 451 -1.25 1.69 -4.24
N PRO A 452 -2.01 2.59 -3.57
CA PRO A 452 -1.79 2.93 -2.17
C PRO A 452 -2.03 1.71 -1.27
N VAL A 453 -1.11 1.45 -0.33
CA VAL A 453 -1.20 0.36 0.64
C VAL A 453 -0.79 0.82 2.03
N GLY A 454 -1.17 0.06 3.05
CA GLY A 454 -0.66 0.17 4.41
C GLY A 454 0.04 -1.11 4.82
N VAL A 455 0.97 -0.99 5.76
CA VAL A 455 1.65 -2.11 6.39
C VAL A 455 1.65 -1.93 7.91
N GLY A 456 1.98 -2.98 8.65
CA GLY A 456 2.15 -2.86 10.09
C GLY A 456 2.63 -4.15 10.72
N GLN A 457 3.20 -4.01 11.90
CA GLN A 457 3.55 -5.13 12.76
C GLN A 457 3.81 -4.66 14.19
N PRO A 458 3.75 -5.55 15.19
CA PRO A 458 4.40 -5.34 16.48
C PRO A 458 5.91 -5.51 16.36
N SER A 459 6.65 -5.25 17.41
CA SER A 459 8.04 -5.70 17.49
C SER A 459 8.10 -7.22 17.33
N ILE A 460 9.08 -7.73 16.58
CA ILE A 460 9.32 -9.17 16.43
C ILE A 460 10.79 -9.51 16.58
N LEU A 461 11.09 -10.65 17.20
CA LEU A 461 12.41 -11.23 17.22
C LEU A 461 12.54 -12.32 16.17
N VAL A 462 13.48 -12.15 15.25
CA VAL A 462 13.88 -13.15 14.26
C VAL A 462 15.20 -13.76 14.71
N ASP A 463 15.20 -15.07 14.95
CA ASP A 463 16.37 -15.74 15.55
C ASP A 463 17.58 -15.84 14.62
N GLN A 464 17.34 -15.87 13.32
CA GLN A 464 18.41 -15.99 12.33
C GLN A 464 18.01 -15.34 10.99
N ILE A 465 18.73 -14.29 10.64
CA ILE A 465 18.62 -13.64 9.33
C ILE A 465 20.01 -13.18 8.87
N THR A 466 20.24 -13.19 7.57
CA THR A 466 21.48 -12.67 7.00
C THR A 466 21.45 -11.14 7.01
N VAL A 467 22.44 -10.56 7.62
CA VAL A 467 22.70 -9.11 7.61
C VAL A 467 23.89 -8.85 6.70
N GLY A 468 23.66 -8.04 5.66
CA GLY A 468 24.72 -7.40 4.91
C GLY A 468 25.16 -6.12 5.63
N GLY A 469 26.45 -5.92 5.76
CA GLY A 469 27.04 -4.78 6.44
C GLY A 469 28.13 -4.10 5.62
N THR A 470 28.62 -2.97 6.11
CA THR A 470 29.70 -2.18 5.49
C THR A 470 30.99 -2.16 6.31
N SER A 471 31.03 -2.82 7.47
CA SER A 471 32.28 -3.03 8.21
C SER A 471 33.10 -4.12 7.54
N ILE A 472 34.29 -3.78 7.10
CA ILE A 472 35.33 -4.72 6.59
C ILE A 472 36.13 -5.22 7.79
#